data_5f7a6b450b7497bd8573cf21e24c39b0
#
_entry.id   5f7a6b450b7497bd8573cf21e24c39b0
#
_cell.length_a   1.000
_cell.length_b   1.000
_cell.length_c   1.000
_cell.angle_alpha   90.00
_cell.angle_beta   90.00
_cell.angle_gamma   90.00
#
_symmetry.space_group_name_H-M   'P 1'
#
loop_
_entity.id
_entity.type
_entity.pdbx_description
1 polymer ?
#
loop_
_entity_poly.entity_id
_entity_poly.type
_entity_poly.pdbx_seq_one_letter_code
_entity_poly.pdbx_strand_id
1 'polypeptide(L)'
;MTQVPTPTADTVRRLVRSLPAAGEAAGAGPDVRPVTEGGEHFTWWVGTRHVLRLAPEGEAAVRRRRELRLRDLVRPLVGVAVPTSVAHGDWAGGLTYTLDTRLPGRSGEVQHVSAVGEADLAGLLTGLREVSVRQAEALGVPRAAPRSLEELRTAAEGAAERLAAADEFDPGRLAQLTPPAAGQLAAQTAAAVLVHHDLKGEHLVVSADGRVRGVLGWTDAVLGDPAEDIAGLAIAVGAPAAVRAATLAGYGARPCLRGLWLSRCDTVIRLAERLRGRAEGPLPLLRTQLGRAWEPILLERVTELPGDD
;
A
#
# COMPACT_ATOMS: atom_id res chain seq x y z
N MET A 1 3.84 -12.82 -31.65
CA MET A 1 3.60 -11.98 -30.45
C MET A 1 3.70 -10.53 -30.91
N THR A 2 2.59 -9.80 -30.91
CA THR A 2 2.56 -8.38 -31.30
C THR A 2 3.20 -7.59 -30.17
N GLN A 3 4.29 -6.90 -30.45
CA GLN A 3 4.99 -6.10 -29.47
C GLN A 3 4.08 -4.97 -29.01
N VAL A 4 3.86 -4.87 -27.69
CA VAL A 4 3.05 -3.81 -27.09
C VAL A 4 3.72 -2.46 -27.39
N PRO A 5 3.02 -1.49 -27.97
CA PRO A 5 3.62 -0.20 -28.27
C PRO A 5 3.96 0.54 -26.98
N THR A 6 5.17 1.05 -26.87
CA THR A 6 5.54 1.97 -25.78
C THR A 6 4.76 3.28 -25.98
N PRO A 7 3.98 3.76 -25.00
CA PRO A 7 3.22 4.98 -25.13
C PRO A 7 4.14 6.20 -25.24
N THR A 8 3.97 6.97 -26.27
CA THR A 8 4.64 8.27 -26.46
C THR A 8 3.71 9.40 -26.04
N ALA A 9 4.25 10.58 -25.75
CA ALA A 9 3.45 11.77 -25.47
C ALA A 9 2.40 12.06 -26.56
N ASP A 10 2.73 11.79 -27.82
CA ASP A 10 1.80 12.01 -28.95
C ASP A 10 0.69 10.96 -28.99
N THR A 11 1.00 9.71 -28.66
CA THR A 11 -0.01 8.65 -28.51
C THR A 11 -0.97 8.99 -27.38
N VAL A 12 -0.43 9.44 -26.24
CA VAL A 12 -1.22 9.85 -25.08
C VAL A 12 -2.08 11.09 -25.40
N ARG A 13 -1.52 12.11 -26.07
CA ARG A 13 -2.31 13.29 -26.48
C ARG A 13 -3.45 12.93 -27.41
N ARG A 14 -3.22 12.03 -28.38
CA ARG A 14 -4.28 11.56 -29.30
C ARG A 14 -5.39 10.84 -28.53
N LEU A 15 -5.02 9.93 -27.65
CA LEU A 15 -5.99 9.22 -26.79
C LEU A 15 -6.80 10.21 -25.97
N VAL A 16 -6.16 11.11 -25.22
CA VAL A 16 -6.84 12.07 -24.37
C VAL A 16 -7.79 12.97 -25.16
N ARG A 17 -7.41 13.44 -26.36
CA ARG A 17 -8.30 14.23 -27.26
C ARG A 17 -9.53 13.47 -27.71
N SER A 18 -9.49 12.14 -27.79
CA SER A 18 -10.64 11.32 -28.18
C SER A 18 -11.63 11.09 -27.03
N LEU A 19 -11.28 11.49 -25.79
CA LEU A 19 -12.11 11.25 -24.61
C LEU A 19 -13.09 12.41 -24.37
N PRO A 20 -14.38 12.13 -24.18
CA PRO A 20 -15.39 13.17 -23.92
C PRO A 20 -15.11 14.01 -22.66
N ALA A 21 -14.53 13.38 -21.64
CA ALA A 21 -14.19 14.03 -20.37
C ALA A 21 -13.01 15.02 -20.44
N ALA A 22 -12.23 15.02 -21.54
CA ALA A 22 -11.11 15.92 -21.73
C ALA A 22 -11.48 17.27 -22.36
N GLY A 23 -12.76 17.51 -22.64
CA GLY A 23 -13.30 18.56 -23.53
C GLY A 23 -13.29 19.99 -23.00
N GLU A 24 -12.64 20.35 -21.89
CA GLU A 24 -12.63 21.73 -21.39
C GLU A 24 -11.35 22.53 -21.67
N ALA A 25 -10.39 22.00 -22.41
CA ALA A 25 -9.20 22.73 -22.83
C ALA A 25 -9.28 23.09 -24.34
N ALA A 26 -10.23 23.96 -24.72
CA ALA A 26 -10.29 24.51 -26.07
C ALA A 26 -9.08 25.44 -26.30
N GLY A 27 -8.17 25.03 -27.19
CA GLY A 27 -7.12 25.91 -27.75
C GLY A 27 -5.73 25.31 -27.84
N ALA A 28 -5.12 24.97 -26.76
CA ALA A 28 -3.85 24.20 -26.74
C ALA A 28 -4.16 22.77 -26.35
N GLY A 29 -3.65 21.78 -27.06
CA GLY A 29 -3.90 20.37 -26.75
C GLY A 29 -3.61 20.05 -25.27
N PRO A 30 -4.20 18.95 -24.72
CA PRO A 30 -4.06 18.63 -23.31
C PRO A 30 -2.57 18.53 -22.91
N ASP A 31 -2.19 19.22 -21.82
CA ASP A 31 -0.86 19.07 -21.24
C ASP A 31 -0.74 17.64 -20.70
N VAL A 32 0.16 16.84 -21.31
CA VAL A 32 0.43 15.46 -20.88
C VAL A 32 1.91 15.33 -20.57
N ARG A 33 2.19 14.82 -19.37
CA ARG A 33 3.55 14.62 -18.87
C ARG A 33 3.67 13.23 -18.24
N PRO A 34 4.74 12.46 -18.54
CA PRO A 34 4.95 11.18 -17.88
C PRO A 34 5.11 11.38 -16.37
N VAL A 35 4.59 10.45 -15.59
CA VAL A 35 4.91 10.36 -14.17
C VAL A 35 6.26 9.64 -14.06
N THR A 36 7.27 10.36 -13.60
CA THR A 36 8.64 9.83 -13.48
C THR A 36 8.88 9.10 -12.16
N GLU A 37 8.06 9.35 -11.17
CA GLU A 37 8.10 8.69 -9.86
C GLU A 37 7.34 7.36 -9.96
N GLY A 38 8.03 6.24 -9.70
CA GLY A 38 7.40 4.91 -9.70
C GLY A 38 7.68 4.01 -10.91
N GLY A 39 8.59 4.39 -11.80
CA GLY A 39 9.22 3.48 -12.78
C GLY A 39 8.36 2.98 -13.94
N GLU A 40 7.07 3.23 -14.00
CA GLU A 40 6.21 2.78 -15.09
C GLU A 40 5.98 3.90 -16.11
N HIS A 41 6.55 3.76 -17.33
CA HIS A 41 6.31 4.65 -18.48
C HIS A 41 4.84 4.67 -18.97
N PHE A 42 3.94 4.03 -18.25
CA PHE A 42 2.52 3.87 -18.57
C PHE A 42 1.60 4.76 -17.75
N THR A 43 2.14 5.62 -16.89
CA THR A 43 1.37 6.59 -16.09
C THR A 43 1.69 8.02 -16.51
N TRP A 44 0.64 8.84 -16.71
CA TRP A 44 0.77 10.18 -17.27
C TRP A 44 -0.11 11.18 -16.52
N TRP A 45 0.44 12.33 -16.18
CA TRP A 45 -0.36 13.48 -15.78
C TRP A 45 -1.11 14.04 -16.99
N VAL A 46 -2.41 14.33 -16.83
CA VAL A 46 -3.26 14.98 -17.84
C VAL A 46 -3.81 16.26 -17.24
N GLY A 47 -3.22 17.38 -17.64
CA GLY A 47 -3.43 18.67 -16.99
C GLY A 47 -3.09 18.62 -15.50
N THR A 48 -3.88 19.32 -14.70
CA THR A 48 -3.71 19.40 -13.25
C THR A 48 -4.65 18.48 -12.46
N ARG A 49 -5.69 17.94 -13.12
CA ARG A 49 -6.82 17.27 -12.46
C ARG A 49 -6.90 15.75 -12.69
N HIS A 50 -6.15 15.20 -13.65
CA HIS A 50 -6.29 13.79 -14.00
C HIS A 50 -4.95 13.07 -14.10
N VAL A 51 -5.02 11.75 -13.96
CA VAL A 51 -3.95 10.80 -14.17
C VAL A 51 -4.43 9.75 -15.16
N LEU A 52 -3.73 9.61 -16.29
CA LEU A 52 -3.97 8.52 -17.23
C LEU A 52 -3.04 7.37 -16.88
N ARG A 53 -3.62 6.18 -16.72
CA ARG A 53 -2.86 4.94 -16.53
C ARG A 53 -3.16 3.98 -17.66
N LEU A 54 -2.13 3.47 -18.33
CA LEU A 54 -2.20 2.53 -19.45
C LEU A 54 -1.74 1.15 -18.98
N ALA A 55 -2.45 0.09 -19.32
CA ALA A 55 -1.98 -1.26 -19.03
C ALA A 55 -0.86 -1.64 -20.01
N PRO A 56 0.32 -2.08 -19.54
CA PRO A 56 1.42 -2.48 -20.42
C PRO A 56 1.19 -3.84 -21.09
N GLU A 57 0.34 -4.68 -20.54
CA GLU A 57 0.09 -6.05 -21.01
C GLU A 57 -1.32 -6.54 -20.66
N GLY A 58 -1.71 -7.69 -21.19
CA GLY A 58 -3.07 -8.23 -21.01
C GLY A 58 -3.41 -8.56 -19.56
N GLU A 59 -2.46 -9.08 -18.77
CA GLU A 59 -2.67 -9.38 -17.35
C GLU A 59 -2.90 -8.10 -16.55
N ALA A 60 -2.08 -7.08 -16.77
CA ALA A 60 -2.28 -5.77 -16.16
C ALA A 60 -3.62 -5.14 -16.56
N ALA A 61 -4.08 -5.34 -17.81
CA ALA A 61 -5.39 -4.89 -18.26
C ALA A 61 -6.53 -5.59 -17.50
N VAL A 62 -6.44 -6.89 -17.24
CA VAL A 62 -7.41 -7.65 -16.44
C VAL A 62 -7.43 -7.13 -14.99
N ARG A 63 -6.25 -6.95 -14.36
CA ARG A 63 -6.14 -6.40 -13.00
C ARG A 63 -6.75 -5.00 -12.92
N ARG A 64 -6.51 -4.13 -13.90
CA ARG A 64 -7.05 -2.77 -13.94
C ARG A 64 -8.58 -2.74 -14.08
N ARG A 65 -9.18 -3.61 -14.91
CA ARG A 65 -10.65 -3.74 -15.00
C ARG A 65 -11.27 -4.23 -13.68
N ARG A 66 -10.59 -5.12 -12.96
CA ARG A 66 -10.99 -5.54 -11.62
C ARG A 66 -10.88 -4.37 -10.63
N GLU A 67 -9.77 -3.64 -10.64
CA GLU A 67 -9.55 -2.46 -9.80
C GLU A 67 -10.65 -1.42 -9.95
N LEU A 68 -11.10 -1.12 -11.16
CA LEU A 68 -12.21 -0.18 -11.41
C LEU A 68 -13.46 -0.56 -10.62
N ARG A 69 -13.90 -1.81 -10.75
CA ARG A 69 -15.10 -2.32 -10.07
C ARG A 69 -14.91 -2.40 -8.55
N LEU A 70 -13.72 -2.76 -8.10
CA LEU A 70 -13.38 -2.80 -6.67
C LEU A 70 -13.44 -1.41 -6.06
N ARG A 71 -12.88 -0.39 -6.73
CA ARG A 71 -12.95 1.00 -6.27
C ARG A 71 -14.39 1.50 -6.09
N ASP A 72 -15.30 1.10 -6.96
CA ASP A 72 -16.74 1.43 -6.82
C ASP A 72 -17.38 0.72 -5.62
N LEU A 73 -16.98 -0.53 -5.33
CA LEU A 73 -17.45 -1.28 -4.17
C LEU A 73 -16.96 -0.67 -2.85
N VAL A 74 -15.69 -0.25 -2.76
CA VAL A 74 -15.10 0.23 -1.50
C VAL A 74 -15.41 1.70 -1.20
N ARG A 75 -15.62 2.54 -2.23
CA ARG A 75 -15.80 3.99 -2.09
C ARG A 75 -16.85 4.41 -1.07
N PRO A 76 -18.06 3.80 -0.98
CA PRO A 76 -19.05 4.17 0.02
C PRO A 76 -18.72 3.73 1.45
N LEU A 77 -17.75 2.84 1.62
CA LEU A 77 -17.45 2.20 2.92
C LEU A 77 -16.21 2.82 3.58
N VAL A 78 -15.19 3.18 2.78
CA VAL A 78 -13.95 3.74 3.31
C VAL A 78 -14.09 5.25 3.55
N GLY A 79 -13.61 5.73 4.69
CA GLY A 79 -13.74 7.14 5.11
C GLY A 79 -12.79 8.11 4.37
N VAL A 80 -12.05 7.65 3.36
CA VAL A 80 -11.07 8.42 2.59
C VAL A 80 -11.39 8.36 1.10
N ALA A 81 -10.93 9.35 0.32
CA ALA A 81 -11.22 9.36 -1.11
C ALA A 81 -10.51 8.20 -1.84
N VAL A 82 -11.24 7.61 -2.78
CA VAL A 82 -10.75 6.62 -3.74
C VAL A 82 -10.83 7.25 -5.13
N PRO A 83 -9.78 7.18 -5.96
CA PRO A 83 -9.79 7.79 -7.29
C PRO A 83 -11.01 7.36 -8.11
N THR A 84 -11.67 8.31 -8.76
CA THR A 84 -12.77 8.03 -9.68
C THR A 84 -12.26 8.04 -11.11
N SER A 85 -12.57 7.01 -11.88
CA SER A 85 -12.25 6.97 -13.30
C SER A 85 -13.32 7.73 -14.08
N VAL A 86 -12.93 8.86 -14.69
CA VAL A 86 -13.82 9.69 -15.51
C VAL A 86 -13.93 9.16 -16.95
N ALA A 87 -12.98 8.35 -17.37
CA ALA A 87 -13.02 7.59 -18.61
C ALA A 87 -12.17 6.32 -18.50
N HIS A 88 -12.60 5.26 -19.15
CA HIS A 88 -11.84 4.02 -19.29
C HIS A 88 -12.21 3.32 -20.61
N GLY A 89 -11.34 2.44 -21.06
CA GLY A 89 -11.53 1.70 -22.32
C GLY A 89 -10.23 1.03 -22.74
N ASP A 90 -10.11 0.71 -24.04
CA ASP A 90 -8.90 0.12 -24.59
C ASP A 90 -8.08 1.18 -25.34
N TRP A 91 -6.75 1.18 -25.10
CA TRP A 91 -5.82 2.10 -25.77
C TRP A 91 -5.01 1.43 -26.89
N ALA A 92 -4.83 0.11 -26.81
CA ALA A 92 -4.17 -0.71 -27.83
C ALA A 92 -4.58 -2.17 -27.64
N GLY A 93 -5.05 -2.85 -28.67
CA GLY A 93 -5.20 -4.31 -28.75
C GLY A 93 -5.80 -5.01 -27.51
N GLY A 94 -6.84 -4.45 -26.86
CA GLY A 94 -7.45 -4.99 -25.65
C GLY A 94 -6.73 -4.60 -24.36
N LEU A 95 -5.74 -3.69 -24.43
CA LEU A 95 -5.05 -3.14 -23.28
C LEU A 95 -5.84 -1.96 -22.70
N THR A 96 -6.24 -2.08 -21.44
CA THR A 96 -7.11 -1.12 -20.77
C THR A 96 -6.36 0.17 -20.40
N TYR A 97 -7.02 1.32 -20.58
CA TYR A 97 -6.62 2.58 -19.93
C TYR A 97 -7.66 3.02 -18.90
N THR A 98 -7.21 3.85 -17.94
CA THR A 98 -8.09 4.61 -17.04
C THR A 98 -7.64 6.07 -17.00
N LEU A 99 -8.58 7.01 -17.06
CA LEU A 99 -8.37 8.42 -16.78
C LEU A 99 -8.99 8.71 -15.42
N ASP A 100 -8.15 8.76 -14.39
CA ASP A 100 -8.58 8.87 -13.01
C ASP A 100 -8.50 10.32 -12.52
N THR A 101 -9.38 10.71 -11.59
CA THR A 101 -9.27 11.98 -10.87
C THR A 101 -8.01 12.01 -10.02
N ARG A 102 -7.28 13.11 -10.07
CA ARG A 102 -6.15 13.36 -9.17
C ARG A 102 -6.67 13.75 -7.79
N LEU A 103 -6.21 13.04 -6.76
CA LEU A 103 -6.51 13.41 -5.38
C LEU A 103 -5.54 14.52 -4.91
N PRO A 104 -6.06 15.60 -4.29
CA PRO A 104 -5.22 16.69 -3.82
C PRO A 104 -4.47 16.31 -2.55
N GLY A 105 -3.17 16.55 -2.51
CA GLY A 105 -2.29 16.24 -1.39
C GLY A 105 -0.89 15.85 -1.85
N ARG A 106 -0.10 15.34 -0.93
CA ARG A 106 1.26 14.84 -1.15
C ARG A 106 1.36 13.40 -0.69
N SER A 107 2.37 12.68 -1.15
CA SER A 107 2.67 11.33 -0.69
C SER A 107 2.92 11.30 0.82
N GLY A 108 2.41 10.28 1.51
CA GLY A 108 2.70 10.00 2.92
C GLY A 108 4.16 9.63 3.21
N GLU A 109 4.99 9.44 2.17
CA GLU A 109 6.43 9.30 2.35
C GLU A 109 7.08 10.62 2.79
N VAL A 110 6.58 11.74 2.26
CA VAL A 110 7.12 13.09 2.50
C VAL A 110 6.24 13.95 3.41
N GLN A 111 4.96 13.60 3.57
CA GLN A 111 4.01 14.33 4.40
C GLN A 111 3.65 13.51 5.63
N HIS A 112 3.87 14.10 6.81
CA HIS A 112 3.53 13.45 8.09
C HIS A 112 2.01 13.30 8.26
N VAL A 113 1.57 12.17 8.80
CA VAL A 113 0.18 11.90 9.18
C VAL A 113 -0.03 12.35 10.63
N SER A 114 -0.99 13.24 10.85
CA SER A 114 -1.35 13.75 12.18
C SER A 114 -2.28 12.79 12.94
N ALA A 115 -2.54 13.06 14.21
CA ALA A 115 -3.50 12.28 15.00
C ALA A 115 -4.91 12.24 14.36
N VAL A 116 -5.33 13.32 13.67
CA VAL A 116 -6.58 13.31 12.90
C VAL A 116 -6.47 12.42 11.68
N GLY A 117 -5.30 12.39 11.02
CA GLY A 117 -5.02 11.46 9.91
C GLY A 117 -5.02 10.00 10.36
N GLU A 118 -4.63 9.69 11.60
CA GLU A 118 -4.76 8.35 12.16
C GLU A 118 -6.24 7.90 12.27
N ALA A 119 -7.14 8.82 12.60
CA ALA A 119 -8.57 8.54 12.58
C ALA A 119 -9.10 8.32 11.14
N ASP A 120 -8.55 9.03 10.14
CA ASP A 120 -8.86 8.78 8.73
C ASP A 120 -8.41 7.35 8.33
N LEU A 121 -7.22 6.91 8.77
CA LEU A 121 -6.73 5.54 8.56
C LEU A 121 -7.58 4.48 9.28
N ALA A 122 -8.08 4.80 10.48
CA ALA A 122 -9.02 3.93 11.18
C ALA A 122 -10.32 3.76 10.38
N GLY A 123 -10.87 4.83 9.81
CA GLY A 123 -12.02 4.79 8.91
C GLY A 123 -11.77 3.93 7.67
N LEU A 124 -10.57 4.01 7.07
CA LEU A 124 -10.15 3.15 5.97
C LEU A 124 -10.17 1.67 6.38
N LEU A 125 -9.50 1.32 7.48
CA LEU A 125 -9.42 -0.07 7.96
C LEU A 125 -10.79 -0.63 8.35
N THR A 126 -11.67 0.20 8.95
CA THR A 126 -13.05 -0.16 9.26
C THR A 126 -13.82 -0.49 7.98
N GLY A 127 -13.76 0.41 6.98
CA GLY A 127 -14.44 0.22 5.70
C GLY A 127 -13.97 -1.03 4.96
N LEU A 128 -12.66 -1.31 4.95
CA LEU A 128 -12.11 -2.54 4.36
C LEU A 128 -12.68 -3.81 5.00
N ARG A 129 -12.85 -3.80 6.33
CA ARG A 129 -13.44 -4.92 7.08
C ARG A 129 -14.94 -5.09 6.80
N GLU A 130 -15.65 -4.01 6.48
CA GLU A 130 -17.09 -4.02 6.18
C GLU A 130 -17.40 -4.48 4.74
N VAL A 131 -16.40 -4.52 3.86
CA VAL A 131 -16.60 -5.00 2.49
C VAL A 131 -17.07 -6.46 2.51
N SER A 132 -18.17 -6.73 1.81
CA SER A 132 -18.66 -8.10 1.65
C SER A 132 -17.65 -8.97 0.90
N VAL A 133 -17.11 -9.98 1.56
CA VAL A 133 -16.19 -10.97 0.98
C VAL A 133 -16.78 -11.58 -0.30
N ARG A 134 -18.09 -11.94 -0.27
CA ARG A 134 -18.77 -12.53 -1.43
C ARG A 134 -18.84 -11.58 -2.63
N GLN A 135 -19.05 -10.27 -2.39
CA GLN A 135 -19.06 -9.29 -3.46
C GLN A 135 -17.66 -9.07 -4.05
N ALA A 136 -16.64 -9.00 -3.20
CA ALA A 136 -15.26 -8.88 -3.66
C ALA A 136 -14.82 -10.11 -4.48
N GLU A 137 -15.17 -11.33 -4.06
CA GLU A 137 -14.95 -12.57 -4.83
C GLU A 137 -15.64 -12.54 -6.18
N ALA A 138 -16.89 -12.09 -6.23
CA ALA A 138 -17.65 -11.97 -7.48
C ALA A 138 -17.01 -10.97 -8.46
N LEU A 139 -16.24 -9.98 -7.97
CA LEU A 139 -15.43 -9.08 -8.78
C LEU A 139 -14.10 -9.69 -9.24
N GLY A 140 -13.75 -10.88 -8.77
CA GLY A 140 -12.49 -11.56 -9.08
C GLY A 140 -11.32 -11.10 -8.20
N VAL A 141 -11.58 -10.54 -7.00
CA VAL A 141 -10.53 -10.25 -6.01
C VAL A 141 -9.95 -11.58 -5.52
N PRO A 142 -8.63 -11.81 -5.64
CA PRO A 142 -8.03 -13.08 -5.27
C PRO A 142 -7.99 -13.24 -3.75
N ARG A 143 -7.92 -14.50 -3.30
CA ARG A 143 -7.57 -14.82 -1.91
C ARG A 143 -6.05 -14.93 -1.79
N ALA A 144 -5.49 -14.33 -0.75
CA ALA A 144 -4.09 -14.50 -0.38
C ALA A 144 -3.99 -15.39 0.86
N ALA A 145 -3.08 -16.37 0.81
CA ALA A 145 -2.70 -17.10 2.00
C ALA A 145 -1.92 -16.18 2.95
N PRO A 146 -2.17 -16.22 4.26
CA PRO A 146 -1.40 -15.44 5.20
C PRO A 146 0.08 -15.88 5.21
N ARG A 147 0.99 -14.93 5.31
CA ARG A 147 2.42 -15.20 5.38
C ARG A 147 2.79 -15.88 6.70
N SER A 148 3.74 -16.82 6.65
CA SER A 148 4.31 -17.43 7.85
C SER A 148 5.21 -16.42 8.57
N LEU A 149 4.82 -16.04 9.78
CA LEU A 149 5.65 -15.15 10.61
C LEU A 149 6.94 -15.84 11.07
N GLU A 150 6.93 -17.15 11.22
CA GLU A 150 8.10 -17.95 11.59
C GLU A 150 9.15 -17.97 10.45
N GLU A 151 8.70 -18.18 9.21
CA GLU A 151 9.59 -18.12 8.05
C GLU A 151 10.17 -16.72 7.86
N LEU A 152 9.34 -15.67 8.02
CA LEU A 152 9.78 -14.29 7.94
C LEU A 152 10.79 -13.94 9.04
N ARG A 153 10.56 -14.42 10.27
CA ARG A 153 11.50 -14.26 11.39
C ARG A 153 12.86 -14.85 11.05
N THR A 154 12.87 -16.10 10.56
CA THR A 154 14.12 -16.77 10.16
C THR A 154 14.86 -16.01 9.05
N ALA A 155 14.13 -15.52 8.04
CA ALA A 155 14.72 -14.69 6.98
C ALA A 155 15.26 -13.36 7.51
N ALA A 156 14.53 -12.73 8.46
CA ALA A 156 14.92 -11.47 9.08
C ALA A 156 16.16 -11.62 9.97
N GLU A 157 16.34 -12.76 10.69
CA GLU A 157 17.54 -13.03 11.48
C GLU A 157 18.81 -13.02 10.60
N GLY A 158 18.81 -13.77 9.49
CA GLY A 158 19.92 -13.73 8.56
C GLY A 158 20.14 -12.38 7.87
N ALA A 159 19.08 -11.55 7.74
CA ALA A 159 19.20 -10.20 7.25
C ALA A 159 19.78 -9.25 8.32
N ALA A 160 19.36 -9.40 9.57
CA ALA A 160 19.82 -8.59 10.71
C ALA A 160 21.33 -8.77 10.97
N GLU A 161 21.85 -9.99 10.87
CA GLU A 161 23.30 -10.24 10.98
C GLU A 161 24.10 -9.45 9.95
N ARG A 162 23.59 -9.38 8.70
CA ARG A 162 24.22 -8.58 7.65
C ARG A 162 24.13 -7.09 7.89
N LEU A 163 23.02 -6.60 8.44
CA LEU A 163 22.84 -5.20 8.79
C LEU A 163 23.72 -4.82 10.00
N ALA A 164 23.92 -5.72 10.96
CA ALA A 164 24.84 -5.51 12.09
C ALA A 164 26.29 -5.32 11.61
N ALA A 165 26.71 -6.12 10.62
CA ALA A 165 28.04 -5.97 10.03
C ALA A 165 28.23 -4.62 9.29
N ALA A 166 27.14 -3.94 8.92
CA ALA A 166 27.12 -2.62 8.30
C ALA A 166 26.75 -1.49 9.28
N ASP A 167 26.63 -1.79 10.59
CA ASP A 167 26.20 -0.85 11.64
C ASP A 167 24.83 -0.19 11.38
N GLU A 168 23.92 -0.92 10.73
CA GLU A 168 22.59 -0.42 10.33
C GLU A 168 21.46 -0.91 11.26
N PHE A 169 21.65 -2.01 12.00
CA PHE A 169 20.62 -2.60 12.84
C PHE A 169 21.19 -3.50 13.94
N ASP A 170 20.60 -3.45 15.13
CA ASP A 170 20.91 -4.33 16.26
C ASP A 170 20.07 -5.63 16.18
N PRO A 171 20.69 -6.81 15.91
CA PRO A 171 20.00 -8.09 15.84
C PRO A 171 19.28 -8.49 17.14
N GLY A 172 19.74 -7.99 18.30
CA GLY A 172 19.11 -8.26 19.60
C GLY A 172 17.64 -7.83 19.66
N ARG A 173 17.25 -6.85 18.86
CA ARG A 173 15.84 -6.41 18.75
C ARG A 173 14.92 -7.49 18.20
N LEU A 174 15.39 -8.36 17.31
CA LEU A 174 14.60 -9.49 16.76
C LEU A 174 14.41 -10.61 17.78
N ALA A 175 15.26 -10.74 18.79
CA ALA A 175 15.16 -11.78 19.82
C ALA A 175 13.87 -11.69 20.64
N GLN A 176 13.18 -10.54 20.62
CA GLN A 176 11.86 -10.36 21.25
C GLN A 176 10.78 -11.22 20.56
N LEU A 177 10.92 -11.53 19.27
CA LEU A 177 10.03 -12.46 18.56
C LEU A 177 10.56 -13.90 18.69
N THR A 178 10.25 -14.53 19.81
CA THR A 178 10.61 -15.95 20.00
C THR A 178 9.79 -16.88 19.08
N PRO A 179 10.27 -18.11 18.76
CA PRO A 179 9.48 -19.06 17.96
C PRO A 179 8.08 -19.35 18.53
N PRO A 180 7.90 -19.53 19.86
CA PRO A 180 6.57 -19.68 20.44
C PRO A 180 5.68 -18.45 20.23
N ALA A 181 6.23 -17.22 20.36
CA ALA A 181 5.49 -15.98 20.13
C ALA A 181 5.06 -15.85 18.66
N ALA A 182 5.93 -16.20 17.70
CA ALA A 182 5.59 -16.22 16.27
C ALA A 182 4.44 -17.20 15.99
N GLY A 183 4.44 -18.40 16.59
CA GLY A 183 3.35 -19.36 16.51
C GLY A 183 2.03 -18.85 17.11
N GLN A 184 2.08 -18.17 18.28
CA GLN A 184 0.90 -17.56 18.90
C GLN A 184 0.31 -16.44 18.06
N LEU A 185 1.14 -15.70 17.32
CA LEU A 185 0.73 -14.65 16.40
C LEU A 185 0.39 -15.15 14.98
N ALA A 186 0.34 -16.47 14.75
CA ALA A 186 -0.07 -17.02 13.46
C ALA A 186 -1.45 -16.49 13.04
N ALA A 187 -1.66 -16.31 11.74
CA ALA A 187 -2.91 -15.77 11.21
C ALA A 187 -4.09 -16.69 11.50
N GLN A 188 -5.25 -16.07 11.70
CA GLN A 188 -6.52 -16.78 11.83
C GLN A 188 -7.21 -16.80 10.47
N THR A 189 -7.20 -17.93 9.79
CA THR A 189 -7.75 -18.10 8.44
C THR A 189 -9.25 -17.79 8.34
N ALA A 190 -10.01 -17.89 9.44
CA ALA A 190 -11.43 -17.58 9.48
C ALA A 190 -11.75 -16.07 9.47
N ALA A 191 -10.76 -15.20 9.61
CA ALA A 191 -10.92 -13.75 9.73
C ALA A 191 -10.47 -12.99 8.46
N ALA A 192 -10.49 -13.62 7.28
CA ALA A 192 -10.14 -12.95 6.04
C ALA A 192 -11.10 -11.79 5.75
N VAL A 193 -10.53 -10.61 5.46
CA VAL A 193 -11.24 -9.39 5.06
C VAL A 193 -10.69 -8.91 3.72
N LEU A 194 -11.31 -7.88 3.14
CA LEU A 194 -10.63 -7.16 2.06
C LEU A 194 -9.41 -6.44 2.63
N VAL A 195 -8.25 -6.68 2.04
CA VAL A 195 -6.96 -6.07 2.36
C VAL A 195 -6.52 -5.27 1.14
N HIS A 196 -6.12 -4.02 1.35
CA HIS A 196 -5.55 -3.21 0.27
C HIS A 196 -4.23 -3.81 -0.24
N HIS A 197 -3.46 -4.41 0.69
CA HIS A 197 -2.26 -5.20 0.46
C HIS A 197 -1.03 -4.39 -0.02
N ASP A 198 -1.18 -3.09 -0.24
CA ASP A 198 -0.10 -2.19 -0.65
C ASP A 198 -0.26 -0.78 -0.04
N LEU A 199 -0.55 -0.71 1.29
CA LEU A 199 -0.68 0.55 2.04
C LEU A 199 0.69 1.16 2.35
N LYS A 200 1.47 1.46 1.30
CA LYS A 200 2.74 2.18 1.40
C LYS A 200 2.50 3.68 1.50
N GLY A 201 3.51 4.42 1.97
CA GLY A 201 3.46 5.88 2.06
C GLY A 201 3.17 6.56 0.71
N GLU A 202 3.67 6.03 -0.39
CA GLU A 202 3.39 6.54 -1.75
C GLU A 202 1.92 6.44 -2.16
N HIS A 203 1.16 5.50 -1.60
CA HIS A 203 -0.26 5.32 -1.85
C HIS A 203 -1.17 6.12 -0.91
N LEU A 204 -0.62 6.74 0.13
CA LEU A 204 -1.36 7.64 1.01
C LEU A 204 -1.27 9.08 0.49
N VAL A 205 -2.42 9.69 0.21
CA VAL A 205 -2.50 11.10 -0.17
C VAL A 205 -2.80 11.92 1.08
N VAL A 206 -1.82 12.71 1.53
CA VAL A 206 -1.86 13.43 2.80
C VAL A 206 -1.88 14.94 2.54
N SER A 207 -2.79 15.68 3.20
CA SER A 207 -2.88 17.13 3.14
C SER A 207 -1.89 17.80 4.10
N ALA A 208 -1.70 19.11 3.94
CA ALA A 208 -0.74 19.88 4.74
C ALA A 208 -1.02 19.84 6.25
N ASP A 209 -2.27 19.64 6.66
CA ASP A 209 -2.70 19.47 8.06
C ASP A 209 -2.51 18.03 8.58
N GLY A 210 -1.92 17.14 7.78
CA GLY A 210 -1.61 15.76 8.15
C GLY A 210 -2.82 14.81 8.08
N ARG A 211 -3.94 15.21 7.46
CA ARG A 211 -5.07 14.30 7.22
C ARG A 211 -4.83 13.41 6.02
N VAL A 212 -5.27 12.16 6.10
CA VAL A 212 -5.28 11.26 4.95
C VAL A 212 -6.51 11.55 4.10
N ARG A 213 -6.30 12.16 2.96
CA ARG A 213 -7.36 12.58 2.03
C ARG A 213 -7.77 11.50 1.06
N GLY A 214 -6.90 10.53 0.80
CA GLY A 214 -7.23 9.44 -0.09
C GLY A 214 -6.17 8.36 -0.16
N VAL A 215 -6.54 7.24 -0.80
CA VAL A 215 -5.70 6.07 -0.98
C VAL A 215 -5.68 5.65 -2.44
N LEU A 216 -4.46 5.41 -2.96
CA LEU A 216 -4.15 4.97 -4.32
C LEU A 216 -3.76 3.49 -4.33
N GLY A 217 -3.58 2.88 -5.51
CA GLY A 217 -2.91 1.57 -5.62
C GLY A 217 -3.79 0.35 -5.33
N TRP A 218 -5.08 0.37 -5.69
CA TRP A 218 -6.05 -0.71 -5.41
C TRP A 218 -5.88 -1.98 -6.26
N THR A 219 -4.87 -2.03 -7.13
CA THR A 219 -4.65 -3.14 -8.08
C THR A 219 -4.34 -4.46 -7.37
N ASP A 220 -3.60 -4.40 -6.26
CA ASP A 220 -3.07 -5.56 -5.53
C ASP A 220 -3.95 -5.99 -4.34
N ALA A 221 -5.16 -5.41 -4.23
CA ALA A 221 -6.10 -5.78 -3.18
C ALA A 221 -6.49 -7.26 -3.25
N VAL A 222 -6.55 -7.88 -2.08
CA VAL A 222 -6.83 -9.31 -1.90
C VAL A 222 -7.83 -9.54 -0.75
N LEU A 223 -8.40 -10.74 -0.68
CA LEU A 223 -9.07 -11.23 0.52
C LEU A 223 -8.04 -11.99 1.35
N GLY A 224 -7.71 -11.47 2.52
CA GLY A 224 -6.59 -12.01 3.30
C GLY A 224 -6.54 -11.56 4.75
N ASP A 225 -5.35 -11.60 5.29
CA ASP A 225 -5.04 -11.27 6.69
C ASP A 225 -4.97 -9.75 6.88
N PRO A 226 -5.82 -9.14 7.74
CA PRO A 226 -5.78 -7.70 7.99
C PRO A 226 -4.44 -7.21 8.57
N ALA A 227 -3.62 -8.08 9.14
CA ALA A 227 -2.30 -7.73 9.62
C ALA A 227 -1.36 -7.21 8.51
N GLU A 228 -1.62 -7.54 7.25
CA GLU A 228 -0.84 -7.05 6.10
C GLU A 228 -1.01 -5.52 5.92
N ASP A 229 -2.23 -5.00 6.01
CA ASP A 229 -2.47 -3.56 5.93
C ASP A 229 -1.95 -2.82 7.17
N ILE A 230 -2.05 -3.43 8.36
CA ILE A 230 -1.44 -2.88 9.58
C ILE A 230 0.08 -2.80 9.42
N ALA A 231 0.70 -3.82 8.83
CA ALA A 231 2.14 -3.83 8.53
C ALA A 231 2.53 -2.72 7.54
N GLY A 232 1.77 -2.58 6.45
CA GLY A 232 1.96 -1.51 5.48
C GLY A 232 1.89 -0.12 6.14
N LEU A 233 0.90 0.12 6.99
CA LEU A 233 0.76 1.37 7.74
C LEU A 233 1.91 1.58 8.73
N ALA A 234 2.39 0.54 9.44
CA ALA A 234 3.52 0.68 10.36
C ALA A 234 4.80 1.13 9.63
N ILE A 235 5.01 0.66 8.42
CA ILE A 235 6.11 1.11 7.55
C ILE A 235 5.89 2.55 7.04
N ALA A 236 4.64 2.88 6.67
CA ALA A 236 4.30 4.17 6.06
C ALA A 236 4.27 5.32 7.06
N VAL A 237 3.63 5.13 8.23
CA VAL A 237 3.30 6.22 9.17
C VAL A 237 3.86 6.01 10.58
N GLY A 238 4.48 4.87 10.86
CA GLY A 238 5.05 4.48 12.15
C GLY A 238 4.20 3.48 12.93
N ALA A 239 4.85 2.62 13.69
CA ALA A 239 4.21 1.56 14.46
C ALA A 239 3.14 2.08 15.45
N PRO A 240 3.38 3.15 16.24
CA PRO A 240 2.37 3.69 17.16
C PRO A 240 1.12 4.19 16.44
N ALA A 241 1.28 4.89 15.32
CA ALA A 241 0.16 5.43 14.53
C ALA A 241 -0.67 4.31 13.89
N ALA A 242 -0.01 3.29 13.32
CA ALA A 242 -0.66 2.12 12.74
C ALA A 242 -1.47 1.34 13.78
N VAL A 243 -0.91 1.12 14.97
CA VAL A 243 -1.60 0.42 16.06
C VAL A 243 -2.79 1.22 16.58
N ARG A 244 -2.66 2.54 16.76
CA ARG A 244 -3.80 3.39 17.16
C ARG A 244 -4.92 3.36 16.12
N ALA A 245 -4.59 3.50 14.83
CA ALA A 245 -5.57 3.40 13.74
C ALA A 245 -6.26 2.02 13.73
N ALA A 246 -5.51 0.94 13.84
CA ALA A 246 -6.06 -0.42 13.87
C ALA A 246 -6.94 -0.65 15.12
N THR A 247 -6.54 -0.17 16.29
CA THR A 247 -7.33 -0.27 17.53
C THR A 247 -8.63 0.52 17.41
N LEU A 248 -8.59 1.74 16.88
CA LEU A 248 -9.78 2.55 16.60
C LEU A 248 -10.71 1.88 15.58
N ALA A 249 -10.15 1.14 14.61
CA ALA A 249 -10.93 0.33 13.67
C ALA A 249 -11.50 -0.97 14.29
N GLY A 250 -11.25 -1.22 15.59
CA GLY A 250 -11.77 -2.36 16.32
C GLY A 250 -10.95 -3.65 16.16
N TYR A 251 -9.69 -3.56 15.73
CA TYR A 251 -8.78 -4.69 15.75
C TYR A 251 -8.21 -4.89 17.16
N GLY A 252 -8.15 -6.15 17.61
CA GLY A 252 -7.56 -6.53 18.90
C GLY A 252 -6.03 -6.57 18.86
N ALA A 253 -5.42 -6.87 20.01
CA ALA A 253 -3.96 -6.91 20.16
C ALA A 253 -3.27 -7.88 19.18
N ARG A 254 -3.86 -9.07 18.93
CA ARG A 254 -3.24 -10.11 18.10
C ARG A 254 -2.99 -9.65 16.66
N PRO A 255 -3.96 -9.16 15.86
CA PRO A 255 -3.68 -8.65 14.51
C PRO A 255 -2.75 -7.42 14.53
N CYS A 256 -2.81 -6.55 15.56
CA CYS A 256 -1.90 -5.42 15.70
C CYS A 256 -0.45 -5.90 15.88
N LEU A 257 -0.19 -6.78 16.85
CA LEU A 257 1.15 -7.31 17.10
C LEU A 257 1.68 -8.12 15.91
N ARG A 258 0.80 -8.91 15.28
CA ARG A 258 1.18 -9.62 14.06
C ARG A 258 1.59 -8.66 12.94
N GLY A 259 0.81 -7.61 12.66
CA GLY A 259 1.14 -6.60 11.65
C GLY A 259 2.46 -5.90 11.96
N LEU A 260 2.73 -5.57 13.22
CA LEU A 260 4.01 -4.99 13.61
C LEU A 260 5.19 -5.94 13.35
N TRP A 261 5.06 -7.22 13.66
CA TRP A 261 6.14 -8.17 13.41
C TRP A 261 6.35 -8.45 11.92
N LEU A 262 5.29 -8.45 11.12
CA LEU A 262 5.40 -8.49 9.66
C LEU A 262 6.20 -7.28 9.16
N SER A 263 5.85 -6.05 9.58
CA SER A 263 6.54 -4.82 9.15
C SER A 263 8.00 -4.78 9.59
N ARG A 264 8.30 -5.25 10.80
CA ARG A 264 9.65 -5.31 11.37
C ARG A 264 10.55 -6.25 10.58
N CYS A 265 10.06 -7.47 10.31
CA CYS A 265 10.79 -8.44 9.50
C CYS A 265 11.00 -7.91 8.07
N ASP A 266 9.94 -7.40 7.43
CA ASP A 266 10.00 -6.87 6.06
C ASP A 266 11.00 -5.74 5.91
N THR A 267 11.03 -4.79 6.85
CA THR A 267 11.95 -3.64 6.77
C THR A 267 13.41 -4.03 6.95
N VAL A 268 13.70 -4.99 7.84
CA VAL A 268 15.05 -5.56 8.03
C VAL A 268 15.50 -6.29 6.75
N ILE A 269 14.66 -7.18 6.22
CA ILE A 269 14.97 -7.94 5.00
C ILE A 269 15.20 -6.98 3.83
N ARG A 270 14.28 -6.03 3.62
CA ARG A 270 14.33 -5.10 2.49
C ARG A 270 15.56 -4.20 2.51
N LEU A 271 15.94 -3.66 3.68
CA LEU A 271 17.16 -2.86 3.81
C LEU A 271 18.42 -3.70 3.52
N ALA A 272 18.49 -4.92 4.06
CA ALA A 272 19.62 -5.81 3.81
C ALA A 272 19.75 -6.18 2.33
N GLU A 273 18.65 -6.49 1.65
CA GLU A 273 18.65 -6.79 0.21
C GLU A 273 19.01 -5.54 -0.63
N ARG A 274 18.61 -4.33 -0.19
CA ARG A 274 19.01 -3.08 -0.87
C ARG A 274 20.51 -2.81 -0.78
N LEU A 275 21.12 -3.06 0.37
CA LEU A 275 22.58 -2.91 0.54
C LEU A 275 23.35 -3.92 -0.33
N ARG A 276 22.75 -5.04 -0.71
CA ARG A 276 23.31 -6.03 -1.65
C ARG A 276 23.01 -5.72 -3.12
N GLY A 277 22.31 -4.64 -3.42
CA GLY A 277 21.87 -4.31 -4.77
C GLY A 277 20.79 -5.20 -5.34
N ARG A 278 20.05 -5.95 -4.49
CA ARG A 278 18.98 -6.88 -4.89
C ARG A 278 17.57 -6.32 -4.72
N ALA A 279 17.43 -5.18 -4.08
CA ALA A 279 16.16 -4.46 -3.93
C ALA A 279 16.30 -3.03 -4.41
N GLU A 280 15.18 -2.44 -4.83
CA GLU A 280 15.10 -1.06 -5.29
C GLU A 280 14.70 -0.12 -4.16
N GLY A 281 14.82 1.19 -4.42
CA GLY A 281 14.41 2.27 -3.55
C GLY A 281 15.58 3.05 -2.93
N PRO A 282 15.33 4.31 -2.54
CA PRO A 282 16.36 5.17 -1.93
C PRO A 282 16.72 4.66 -0.52
N LEU A 283 18.01 4.48 -0.24
CA LEU A 283 18.47 4.05 1.10
C LEU A 283 17.95 4.93 2.25
N PRO A 284 17.92 6.28 2.13
CA PRO A 284 17.36 7.11 3.20
C PRO A 284 15.91 6.79 3.52
N LEU A 285 15.08 6.51 2.49
CA LEU A 285 13.68 6.12 2.68
C LEU A 285 13.57 4.78 3.41
N LEU A 286 14.36 3.77 3.01
CA LEU A 286 14.34 2.44 3.65
C LEU A 286 14.78 2.50 5.11
N ARG A 287 15.78 3.33 5.45
CA ARG A 287 16.19 3.58 6.84
C ARG A 287 15.08 4.26 7.64
N THR A 288 14.37 5.22 7.04
CA THR A 288 13.22 5.87 7.68
C THR A 288 12.09 4.85 7.91
N GLN A 289 11.78 4.00 6.94
CA GLN A 289 10.78 2.95 7.05
C GLN A 289 11.14 1.92 8.13
N LEU A 290 12.42 1.52 8.21
CA LEU A 290 12.92 0.68 9.31
C LEU A 290 12.70 1.36 10.66
N GLY A 291 13.13 2.61 10.82
CA GLY A 291 12.92 3.38 12.05
C GLY A 291 11.45 3.41 12.47
N ARG A 292 10.54 3.74 11.55
CA ARG A 292 9.08 3.78 11.78
C ARG A 292 8.49 2.45 12.24
N ALA A 293 8.84 1.33 11.58
CA ALA A 293 8.35 0.00 11.95
C ALA A 293 8.85 -0.47 13.34
N TRP A 294 9.99 0.05 13.77
CA TRP A 294 10.63 -0.29 15.04
C TRP A 294 10.41 0.75 16.15
N GLU A 295 9.54 1.73 15.95
CA GLU A 295 9.11 2.61 17.05
C GLU A 295 8.40 1.80 18.13
N PRO A 296 8.72 2.03 19.43
CA PRO A 296 8.12 1.29 20.54
C PRO A 296 6.63 1.64 20.69
N ILE A 297 5.81 0.65 21.02
CA ILE A 297 4.39 0.81 21.32
C ILE A 297 4.08 0.46 22.78
N LEU A 298 2.96 0.98 23.30
CA LEU A 298 2.55 0.71 24.69
C LEU A 298 2.17 -0.76 24.92
N LEU A 299 1.63 -1.45 23.90
CA LEU A 299 1.24 -2.87 24.01
C LEU A 299 2.43 -3.80 24.32
N GLU A 300 3.66 -3.44 23.92
CA GLU A 300 4.85 -4.24 24.19
C GLU A 300 5.30 -4.14 25.65
N ARG A 301 5.06 -3.00 26.30
CA ARG A 301 5.41 -2.80 27.71
C ARG A 301 4.53 -3.59 28.68
N VAL A 302 3.31 -3.96 28.26
CA VAL A 302 2.39 -4.77 29.08
C VAL A 302 2.79 -6.23 29.10
N THR A 303 3.49 -6.72 28.07
CA THR A 303 4.00 -8.11 28.01
C THR A 303 5.33 -8.30 28.76
N GLU A 304 5.98 -7.21 29.19
CA GLU A 304 7.24 -7.23 29.95
C GLU A 304 7.04 -7.11 31.48
N LEU A 305 5.80 -7.11 31.97
CA LEU A 305 5.57 -7.12 33.42
C LEU A 305 6.14 -8.44 33.99
N PRO A 306 7.10 -8.37 34.93
CA PRO A 306 7.60 -9.56 35.59
C PRO A 306 6.43 -10.27 36.25
N GLY A 307 6.35 -11.59 36.02
CA GLY A 307 5.43 -12.41 36.80
C GLY A 307 5.75 -12.19 38.28
N ASP A 308 4.74 -11.85 39.07
CA ASP A 308 4.85 -11.85 40.49
C ASP A 308 5.32 -13.25 40.93
N ASP A 309 6.50 -13.31 41.55
CA ASP A 309 7.04 -14.50 42.24
C ASP A 309 6.15 -14.87 43.43
#